data_89dc630633959c03f58ab5852bf7111a
#
_entry.id   89dc630633959c03f58ab5852bf7111a
#
_cell.length_a   1.000
_cell.length_b   1.000
_cell.length_c   1.000
_cell.angle_alpha   90.00
_cell.angle_beta   90.00
_cell.angle_gamma   90.00
#
_symmetry.space_group_name_H-M   'P 1'
#
loop_
_entity.id
_entity.type
_entity.pdbx_description
1 polymer ?
#
loop_
_entity_poly.entity_id
_entity_poly.type
_entity_poly.pdbx_seq_one_letter_code
_entity_poly.pdbx_strand_id
1 'polypeptide(L)' 'MKTTVNKIVPHEDRAMEVHVEFRDDHDTTAPVVSVVVFIEKQDLPLSRVRSLAIDKALEFLAQIIRSEAKAHGL' A
#
# COMPACT_ATOMS: atom_id res chain seq x y z
N MET A 1 -14.68 -2.95 1.92
CA MET A 1 -13.41 -2.43 1.35
C MET A 1 -12.59 -3.57 0.80
N LYS A 2 -12.10 -3.43 -0.40
CA LYS A 2 -11.29 -4.45 -1.06
C LYS A 2 -9.86 -3.96 -1.19
N THR A 3 -8.90 -4.79 -0.76
CA THR A 3 -7.48 -4.51 -0.88
C THR A 3 -6.88 -5.49 -1.88
N THR A 4 -6.18 -4.96 -2.87
CA THR A 4 -5.61 -5.78 -3.94
C THR A 4 -4.15 -5.41 -4.14
N VAL A 5 -3.29 -6.41 -4.29
CA VAL A 5 -1.93 -6.21 -4.76
C VAL A 5 -1.95 -6.42 -6.27
N ASN A 6 -1.80 -5.33 -7.01
CA ASN A 6 -1.95 -5.35 -8.48
C ASN A 6 -0.69 -5.75 -9.21
N LYS A 7 0.47 -5.41 -8.65
CA LYS A 7 1.72 -5.55 -9.37
C LYS A 7 2.88 -5.66 -8.40
N ILE A 8 3.83 -6.54 -8.71
CA ILE A 8 5.08 -6.66 -7.98
C ILE A 8 6.20 -6.57 -9.01
N VAL A 9 7.07 -5.59 -8.87
CA VAL A 9 8.18 -5.36 -9.79
C VAL A 9 9.50 -5.50 -9.03
N PRO A 10 10.30 -6.54 -9.32
CA PRO A 10 11.60 -6.64 -8.70
C PRO A 10 12.56 -5.63 -9.34
N HIS A 11 13.37 -5.00 -8.50
CA HIS A 11 14.44 -4.11 -8.93
C HIS A 11 15.80 -4.78 -8.70
N GLU A 12 16.82 -4.29 -9.40
CA GLU A 12 18.17 -4.83 -9.28
C GLU A 12 18.79 -4.57 -7.91
N ASP A 13 18.36 -3.49 -7.24
CA ASP A 13 18.85 -3.04 -5.94
C ASP A 13 18.12 -3.74 -4.83
N ARG A 14 18.05 -4.77 -4.43
CA ARG A 14 17.44 -5.46 -3.29
C ARG A 14 16.05 -5.00 -2.90
N ALA A 15 15.35 -4.25 -3.76
CA ALA A 15 14.02 -3.79 -3.48
C ALA A 15 12.99 -4.42 -4.42
N MET A 16 11.78 -4.59 -3.91
CA MET A 16 10.62 -4.94 -4.73
C MET A 16 9.63 -3.80 -4.63
N GLU A 17 9.18 -3.33 -5.78
CA GLU A 17 8.12 -2.32 -5.86
C GLU A 17 6.78 -3.06 -5.88
N VAL A 18 5.93 -2.75 -4.91
CA VAL A 18 4.63 -3.42 -4.78
C VAL A 18 3.51 -2.39 -4.85
N HIS A 19 2.58 -2.59 -5.76
CA HIS A 19 1.44 -1.70 -5.98
C HIS A 19 0.23 -2.24 -5.25
N VAL A 20 -0.25 -1.49 -4.24
CA VAL A 20 -1.39 -1.85 -3.42
C VAL A 20 -2.54 -0.90 -3.73
N GLU A 21 -3.71 -1.46 -4.02
CA GLU A 21 -4.91 -0.69 -4.33
C GLU A 21 -5.98 -0.94 -3.26
N PHE A 22 -6.59 0.15 -2.80
CA PHE A 22 -7.72 0.10 -1.88
C PHE A 22 -8.96 0.64 -2.59
N ARG A 23 -10.01 -0.15 -2.64
CA ARG A 23 -11.23 0.18 -3.36
C ARG A 23 -12.46 -0.18 -2.51
N ASP A 24 -13.46 0.68 -2.54
CA ASP A 24 -14.76 0.36 -1.98
C ASP A 24 -15.51 -0.50 -2.99
N ASP A 25 -15.75 -1.75 -2.65
CA ASP A 25 -16.42 -2.71 -3.54
C ASP A 25 -17.94 -2.57 -3.53
N HIS A 26 -18.50 -1.70 -2.67
CA HIS A 26 -19.95 -1.44 -2.61
C HIS A 26 -20.33 -0.14 -3.31
N ASP A 27 -19.41 0.77 -3.54
CA ASP A 27 -19.66 2.06 -4.17
C ASP A 27 -18.69 2.27 -5.32
N THR A 28 -19.18 2.11 -6.55
CA THR A 28 -18.34 2.25 -7.75
C THR A 28 -17.94 3.69 -8.03
N THR A 29 -18.56 4.68 -7.34
CA THR A 29 -18.21 6.09 -7.49
C THR A 29 -17.21 6.56 -6.43
N ALA A 30 -16.91 5.71 -5.44
CA ALA A 30 -15.95 6.05 -4.40
C ALA A 30 -14.53 6.18 -4.96
N PRO A 31 -13.69 7.03 -4.36
CA PRO A 31 -12.29 7.14 -4.76
C PRO A 31 -11.54 5.82 -4.61
N VAL A 32 -10.58 5.61 -5.50
CA VAL A 32 -9.64 4.50 -5.42
C VAL A 32 -8.30 5.05 -4.97
N VAL A 33 -7.70 4.42 -3.98
CA VAL A 33 -6.39 4.81 -3.48
C VAL A 33 -5.37 3.75 -3.89
N SER A 34 -4.30 4.18 -4.54
CA SER A 34 -3.19 3.31 -4.91
C SER A 34 -1.94 3.79 -4.20
N VAL A 35 -1.22 2.85 -3.60
CA VAL A 35 0.02 3.14 -2.88
C VAL A 35 1.11 2.23 -3.43
N VAL A 36 2.24 2.82 -3.77
CA VAL A 36 3.42 2.05 -4.16
C VAL A 36 4.33 1.97 -2.96
N VAL A 37 4.63 0.76 -2.52
CA VAL A 37 5.54 0.52 -1.41
C VAL A 37 6.77 -0.24 -1.89
N PHE A 38 7.88 -0.04 -1.21
CA PHE A 38 9.13 -0.73 -1.50
C PHE A 38 9.44 -1.67 -0.34
N ILE A 39 9.65 -2.93 -0.67
CA ILE A 39 9.96 -3.98 0.31
C ILE A 39 11.33 -4.54 -0.02
N GLU A 40 12.15 -4.71 1.01
CA GLU A 40 13.45 -5.34 0.85
C GLU A 40 13.28 -6.74 0.25
N LYS A 41 14.08 -7.04 -0.76
CA LYS A 41 14.06 -8.34 -1.43
C LYS A 41 14.50 -9.41 -0.44
N GLN A 42 13.61 -10.33 -0.14
CA GLN A 42 13.84 -11.42 0.79
C GLN A 42 13.30 -12.72 0.20
N ASP A 43 13.83 -13.82 0.64
CA ASP A 43 13.32 -15.13 0.25
C ASP A 43 12.09 -15.46 1.09
N LEU A 44 10.97 -14.81 0.76
CA LEU A 44 9.70 -14.98 1.45
C LEU A 44 8.63 -15.51 0.50
N PRO A 45 7.68 -16.28 1.02
CA PRO A 45 6.51 -16.67 0.23
C PRO A 45 5.73 -15.43 -0.25
N LEU A 46 5.07 -15.54 -1.40
CA LEU A 46 4.30 -14.44 -1.98
C LEU A 46 3.24 -13.90 -1.01
N SER A 47 2.59 -14.77 -0.25
CA SER A 47 1.60 -14.36 0.76
C SER A 47 2.20 -13.43 1.81
N ARG A 48 3.45 -13.67 2.22
CA ARG A 48 4.14 -12.80 3.19
C ARG A 48 4.51 -11.45 2.57
N VAL A 49 4.97 -11.46 1.34
CA VAL A 49 5.28 -10.22 0.61
C VAL A 49 4.03 -9.35 0.50
N ARG A 50 2.89 -9.94 0.16
CA ARG A 50 1.61 -9.23 0.07
C ARG A 50 1.20 -8.64 1.42
N SER A 51 1.29 -9.42 2.50
CA SER A 51 0.94 -8.94 3.84
C SER A 51 1.82 -7.77 4.27
N LEU A 52 3.13 -7.89 4.06
CA LEU A 52 4.06 -6.82 4.39
C LEU A 52 3.78 -5.55 3.60
N ALA A 53 3.45 -5.68 2.31
CA ALA A 53 3.14 -4.54 1.46
C ALA A 53 1.87 -3.82 1.92
N ILE A 54 0.83 -4.58 2.25
CA ILE A 54 -0.44 -4.03 2.72
C ILE A 54 -0.22 -3.31 4.06
N ASP A 55 0.50 -3.91 4.99
CA ASP A 55 0.81 -3.30 6.29
C ASP A 55 1.58 -1.99 6.12
N LYS A 56 2.58 -1.97 5.24
CA LYS A 56 3.35 -0.76 4.94
C LYS A 56 2.47 0.33 4.33
N ALA A 57 1.59 -0.04 3.40
CA ALA A 57 0.69 0.91 2.76
C ALA A 57 -0.28 1.52 3.77
N LEU A 58 -0.86 0.71 4.65
CA LEU A 58 -1.77 1.17 5.70
C LEU A 58 -1.06 2.10 6.69
N GLU A 59 0.14 1.75 7.09
CA GLU A 59 0.95 2.58 7.98
C GLU A 59 1.23 3.95 7.37
N PHE A 60 1.59 3.98 6.10
CA PHE A 60 1.85 5.23 5.38
C PHE A 60 0.60 6.08 5.26
N LEU A 61 -0.54 5.48 4.91
CA LEU A 61 -1.82 6.19 4.84
C LEU A 61 -2.20 6.79 6.20
N ALA A 62 -1.97 6.06 7.28
CA ALA A 62 -2.21 6.57 8.63
C ALA A 62 -1.34 7.79 8.94
N GLN A 63 -0.08 7.77 8.50
CA GLN A 63 0.82 8.92 8.66
C GLN A 63 0.33 10.13 7.88
N ILE A 64 -0.14 9.92 6.64
CA ILE A 64 -0.69 11.01 5.82
C ILE A 64 -1.90 11.64 6.50
N ILE A 65 -2.82 10.81 6.99
CA ILE A 65 -4.04 11.29 7.67
C ILE A 65 -3.67 12.15 8.88
N ARG A 66 -2.75 11.69 9.71
CA ARG A 66 -2.30 12.44 10.89
C ARG A 66 -1.62 13.74 10.52
N SER A 67 -0.78 13.70 9.49
CA SER A 67 -0.04 14.88 9.02
C SER A 67 -1.01 15.94 8.47
N GLU A 68 -1.97 15.52 7.66
CA GLU A 68 -2.97 16.43 7.08
C GLU A 68 -3.91 16.98 8.15
N ALA A 69 -4.35 16.16 9.08
CA ALA A 69 -5.19 16.60 10.18
C ALA A 69 -4.50 17.70 11.00
N LYS A 70 -3.22 17.52 11.30
CA LYS A 70 -2.42 18.49 12.03
C LYS A 70 -2.24 19.79 11.22
N ALA A 71 -1.99 19.69 9.92
CA ALA A 71 -1.80 20.83 9.04
C ALA A 71 -3.07 21.67 8.91
N HIS A 72 -4.24 21.06 9.01
CA HIS A 72 -5.55 21.72 8.92
C HIS A 72 -6.12 22.10 10.30
N GLY A 73 -5.37 21.91 11.37
CA GLY A 73 -5.81 22.24 12.70
C GLY A 73 -6.90 21.35 13.28
N LEU A 74 -6.99 20.14 12.79
CA LEU A 74 -8.00 19.18 13.23
C LEU A 74 -7.54 18.35 14.44
#